data_56c4b476a8898185fbb4573c03c559e7
#
_entry.id   56c4b476a8898185fbb4573c03c559e7
#
_cell.length_a   1.000
_cell.length_b   1.000
_cell.length_c   1.000
_cell.angle_alpha   90.00
_cell.angle_beta   90.00
_cell.angle_gamma   90.00
#
_symmetry.space_group_name_H-M   'P 1'
#
loop_
_entity.id
_entity.type
_entity.pdbx_description
1 polymer ?
#
loop_
_entity_poly.entity_id
_entity_poly.type
_entity_poly.pdbx_seq_one_letter_code
_entity_poly.pdbx_strand_id
1 'polypeptide(L)'
;MILPVSPIFLVLLIPFIPVNFFFNCVTLYYNASCLMSELISLNYNEQIPLLPETARVGILGEELACRFLVKNRCRLVVANFKVPIGRNSRGAQVTGEVDIIALDEADVLCFVEVKTRTSDQFAAPVAAVDLRKQRQIIRTARMYRKIFSLQNVKYRYDVVSIVLGTEGKPKIEHFKNFWNEDKFRKKFWADDF
;
A
#
# COMPACT_ATOMS: atom_id res chain seq x y z
N MET A 1 -17.69 27.56 -9.96
CA MET A 1 -16.80 27.33 -8.80
C MET A 1 -17.02 25.87 -8.39
N ILE A 2 -16.24 24.95 -8.99
CA ILE A 2 -16.37 23.51 -8.82
C ILE A 2 -15.37 23.10 -7.75
N LEU A 3 -15.84 22.64 -6.59
CA LEU A 3 -15.01 22.14 -5.51
C LEU A 3 -14.33 20.81 -5.96
N PRO A 4 -13.03 20.60 -5.70
CA PRO A 4 -12.36 19.34 -6.02
C PRO A 4 -12.92 18.24 -5.11
N VAL A 5 -13.55 17.24 -5.72
CA VAL A 5 -14.02 16.04 -5.04
C VAL A 5 -12.80 15.20 -4.66
N SER A 6 -12.52 15.11 -3.36
CA SER A 6 -11.44 14.28 -2.82
C SER A 6 -11.69 12.80 -3.20
N PRO A 7 -10.67 12.04 -3.65
CA PRO A 7 -10.81 10.63 -4.02
C PRO A 7 -11.26 9.71 -2.87
N ILE A 8 -11.35 10.22 -1.65
CA ILE A 8 -11.85 9.50 -0.47
C ILE A 8 -13.36 9.21 -0.54
N PHE A 9 -14.13 9.98 -1.34
CA PHE A 9 -15.59 9.86 -1.36
C PHE A 9 -16.14 8.70 -2.20
N LEU A 10 -15.33 8.11 -3.09
CA LEU A 10 -15.79 7.05 -3.98
C LEU A 10 -15.76 5.64 -3.34
N VAL A 11 -15.04 5.45 -2.25
CA VAL A 11 -14.95 4.16 -1.53
C VAL A 11 -16.14 3.93 -0.58
N LEU A 12 -16.91 4.97 -0.26
CA LEU A 12 -17.99 4.91 0.74
C LEU A 12 -19.37 4.46 0.17
N LEU A 13 -19.48 4.17 -1.12
CA LEU A 13 -20.78 3.84 -1.78
C LEU A 13 -20.91 2.38 -2.19
N ILE A 14 -20.16 1.43 -1.60
CA ILE A 14 -20.35 0.01 -1.89
C ILE A 14 -20.77 -0.76 -0.62
N PRO A 15 -22.05 -0.73 -0.22
CA PRO A 15 -22.60 -1.76 0.64
C PRO A 15 -23.12 -2.91 -0.22
N PHE A 16 -22.68 -4.14 0.06
CA PHE A 16 -23.29 -5.38 -0.46
C PHE A 16 -23.10 -5.69 -1.95
N ILE A 17 -21.87 -5.97 -2.38
CA ILE A 17 -21.63 -6.63 -3.66
C ILE A 17 -20.99 -8.01 -3.38
N PRO A 18 -21.58 -9.13 -3.89
CA PRO A 18 -20.99 -10.47 -3.73
C PRO A 18 -19.62 -10.53 -4.40
N VAL A 19 -18.70 -11.33 -3.81
CA VAL A 19 -17.28 -11.42 -4.16
C VAL A 19 -17.04 -11.54 -5.68
N ASN A 20 -17.91 -12.24 -6.42
CA ASN A 20 -17.81 -12.39 -7.87
C ASN A 20 -18.06 -11.11 -8.68
N PHE A 21 -18.83 -10.16 -8.12
CA PHE A 21 -19.06 -8.87 -8.77
C PHE A 21 -17.88 -7.90 -8.56
N PHE A 22 -17.16 -8.08 -7.45
CA PHE A 22 -15.96 -7.30 -7.14
C PHE A 22 -14.85 -7.52 -8.17
N PHE A 23 -14.70 -8.74 -8.68
CA PHE A 23 -13.70 -9.08 -9.70
C PHE A 23 -13.92 -8.34 -11.03
N ASN A 24 -15.15 -8.19 -11.48
CA ASN A 24 -15.47 -7.48 -12.72
C ASN A 24 -15.39 -5.96 -12.56
N CYS A 25 -15.74 -5.43 -11.38
CA CYS A 25 -15.68 -3.99 -11.11
C CYS A 25 -14.23 -3.51 -10.97
N VAL A 26 -13.34 -4.30 -10.35
CA VAL A 26 -11.91 -3.97 -10.21
C VAL A 26 -11.20 -3.97 -11.56
N THR A 27 -11.56 -4.89 -12.48
CA THR A 27 -10.97 -4.93 -13.84
C THR A 27 -11.45 -3.72 -14.69
N LEU A 28 -12.72 -3.31 -14.56
CA LEU A 28 -13.23 -2.09 -15.19
C LEU A 28 -12.63 -0.82 -14.57
N TYR A 29 -12.40 -0.82 -13.25
CA TYR A 29 -11.75 0.30 -12.56
C TYR A 29 -10.28 0.43 -12.94
N TYR A 30 -9.58 -0.69 -13.17
CA TYR A 30 -8.19 -0.70 -13.62
C TYR A 30 -8.04 -0.13 -15.03
N ASN A 31 -8.94 -0.49 -15.97
CA ASN A 31 -8.96 0.10 -17.31
C ASN A 31 -9.34 1.59 -17.27
N ALA A 32 -10.27 1.99 -16.38
CA ALA A 32 -10.61 3.39 -16.16
C ALA A 32 -9.49 4.15 -15.42
N SER A 33 -8.76 3.52 -14.48
CA SER A 33 -7.64 4.17 -13.78
C SER A 33 -6.40 4.30 -14.66
N CYS A 34 -6.19 3.41 -15.64
CA CYS A 34 -5.14 3.56 -16.63
C CYS A 34 -5.43 4.75 -17.58
N LEU A 35 -6.67 4.95 -18.01
CA LEU A 35 -7.10 6.12 -18.75
C LEU A 35 -7.14 7.40 -17.89
N MET A 36 -7.54 7.26 -16.60
CA MET A 36 -7.51 8.37 -15.65
C MET A 36 -6.08 8.72 -15.21
N SER A 37 -5.12 7.78 -15.22
CA SER A 37 -3.72 8.10 -14.94
C SER A 37 -3.08 8.93 -16.05
N GLU A 38 -3.49 8.75 -17.31
CA GLU A 38 -3.08 9.64 -18.40
C GLU A 38 -3.70 11.04 -18.29
N LEU A 39 -4.97 11.15 -17.86
CA LEU A 39 -5.63 12.44 -17.63
C LEU A 39 -5.17 13.13 -16.34
N ILE A 40 -4.86 12.35 -15.29
CA ILE A 40 -4.29 12.88 -14.03
C ILE A 40 -2.82 13.25 -14.25
N SER A 41 -2.06 12.54 -15.10
CA SER A 41 -0.66 12.88 -15.39
C SER A 41 -0.51 14.25 -16.06
N LEU A 42 -1.50 14.70 -16.84
CA LEU A 42 -1.49 16.02 -17.45
C LEU A 42 -1.66 17.16 -16.41
N ASN A 43 -2.50 16.96 -15.37
CA ASN A 43 -2.67 17.96 -14.29
C ASN A 43 -1.69 17.75 -13.12
N TYR A 44 -1.16 16.55 -12.95
CA TYR A 44 -0.26 16.19 -11.85
C TYR A 44 1.17 16.65 -12.11
N ASN A 45 1.60 16.66 -13.37
CA ASN A 45 2.95 17.12 -13.76
C ASN A 45 3.20 18.60 -13.45
N GLU A 46 2.17 19.45 -13.36
CA GLU A 46 2.34 20.86 -13.01
C GLU A 46 2.57 21.09 -11.51
N GLN A 47 2.11 20.19 -10.63
CA GLN A 47 2.25 20.34 -9.17
C GLN A 47 3.45 19.59 -8.59
N ILE A 48 3.95 18.54 -9.25
CA ILE A 48 5.10 17.74 -8.79
C ILE A 48 6.37 18.58 -8.56
N PRO A 49 6.73 19.55 -9.42
CA PRO A 49 7.91 20.38 -9.19
C PRO A 49 7.89 21.22 -7.91
N LEU A 50 6.69 21.48 -7.35
CA LEU A 50 6.52 22.26 -6.13
C LEU A 50 6.70 21.42 -4.84
N LEU A 51 6.77 20.09 -4.95
CA LEU A 51 6.94 19.21 -3.82
C LEU A 51 8.43 19.06 -3.44
N PRO A 52 8.74 18.87 -2.15
CA PRO A 52 10.08 18.49 -1.72
C PRO A 52 10.59 17.25 -2.48
N GLU A 53 11.88 17.18 -2.76
CA GLU A 53 12.49 16.09 -3.51
C GLU A 53 12.18 14.71 -2.92
N THR A 54 12.21 14.60 -1.59
CA THR A 54 11.86 13.37 -0.87
C THR A 54 10.44 12.89 -1.16
N ALA A 55 9.47 13.80 -1.25
CA ALA A 55 8.09 13.48 -1.60
C ALA A 55 7.96 13.03 -3.06
N ARG A 56 8.67 13.71 -3.96
CA ARG A 56 8.70 13.34 -5.40
C ARG A 56 9.29 11.94 -5.60
N VAL A 57 10.39 11.64 -4.92
CA VAL A 57 11.03 10.30 -4.93
C VAL A 57 10.07 9.23 -4.38
N GLY A 58 9.32 9.53 -3.31
CA GLY A 58 8.31 8.63 -2.78
C GLY A 58 7.22 8.30 -3.79
N ILE A 59 6.61 9.33 -4.39
CA ILE A 59 5.55 9.19 -5.40
C ILE A 59 6.03 8.38 -6.60
N LEU A 60 7.21 8.71 -7.14
CA LEU A 60 7.80 7.98 -8.27
C LEU A 60 8.01 6.50 -7.90
N GLY A 61 8.47 6.23 -6.68
CA GLY A 61 8.68 4.87 -6.22
C GLY A 61 7.38 4.07 -6.12
N GLU A 62 6.32 4.64 -5.58
CA GLU A 62 5.01 3.99 -5.50
C GLU A 62 4.45 3.68 -6.91
N GLU A 63 4.61 4.60 -7.86
CA GLU A 63 4.21 4.37 -9.25
C GLU A 63 5.02 3.22 -9.89
N LEU A 64 6.33 3.22 -9.73
CA LEU A 64 7.21 2.16 -10.22
C LEU A 64 6.87 0.80 -9.57
N ALA A 65 6.55 0.77 -8.26
CA ALA A 65 6.12 -0.43 -7.55
C ALA A 65 4.79 -0.96 -8.12
N CYS A 66 3.81 -0.10 -8.36
CA CYS A 66 2.54 -0.49 -8.98
C CYS A 66 2.77 -1.14 -10.36
N ARG A 67 3.53 -0.49 -11.23
CA ARG A 67 3.86 -1.02 -12.57
C ARG A 67 4.60 -2.36 -12.49
N PHE A 68 5.54 -2.47 -11.55
CA PHE A 68 6.29 -3.69 -11.31
C PHE A 68 5.39 -4.85 -10.86
N LEU A 69 4.50 -4.61 -9.89
CA LEU A 69 3.57 -5.62 -9.38
C LEU A 69 2.63 -6.11 -10.48
N VAL A 70 2.08 -5.20 -11.29
CA VAL A 70 1.23 -5.57 -12.44
C VAL A 70 1.98 -6.40 -13.47
N LYS A 71 3.21 -6.01 -13.82
CA LYS A 71 4.07 -6.81 -14.71
C LYS A 71 4.35 -8.20 -14.17
N ASN A 72 4.38 -8.35 -12.83
CA ASN A 72 4.52 -9.63 -12.14
C ASN A 72 3.17 -10.27 -11.78
N ARG A 73 2.13 -9.99 -12.57
CA ARG A 73 0.79 -10.60 -12.53
C ARG A 73 0.03 -10.39 -11.21
N CYS A 74 0.41 -9.37 -10.42
CA CYS A 74 -0.42 -8.94 -9.31
C CYS A 74 -1.56 -8.04 -9.83
N ARG A 75 -2.74 -8.18 -9.26
CA ARG A 75 -3.89 -7.30 -9.51
C ARG A 75 -3.93 -6.25 -8.41
N LEU A 76 -3.75 -4.99 -8.78
CA LEU A 76 -3.84 -3.89 -7.81
C LEU A 76 -5.29 -3.74 -7.35
N VAL A 77 -5.48 -3.58 -6.04
CA VAL A 77 -6.78 -3.35 -5.41
C VAL A 77 -6.93 -1.89 -5.04
N VAL A 78 -5.95 -1.34 -4.31
CA VAL A 78 -5.94 0.08 -3.92
C VAL A 78 -4.50 0.51 -3.60
N ALA A 79 -4.17 1.76 -3.95
CA ALA A 79 -2.94 2.42 -3.52
C ALA A 79 -3.25 3.47 -2.45
N ASN A 80 -2.27 3.72 -1.55
CA ASN A 80 -2.34 4.73 -0.51
C ASN A 80 -3.58 4.59 0.41
N PHE A 81 -3.87 3.36 0.83
CA PHE A 81 -5.00 3.08 1.71
C PHE A 81 -4.74 3.63 3.12
N LYS A 82 -5.62 4.53 3.57
CA LYS A 82 -5.55 5.19 4.89
C LYS A 82 -6.80 4.92 5.70
N VAL A 83 -6.61 4.59 6.98
CA VAL A 83 -7.72 4.31 7.90
C VAL A 83 -7.34 4.64 9.35
N PRO A 84 -8.28 5.12 10.18
CA PRO A 84 -8.06 5.25 11.60
C PRO A 84 -7.76 3.89 12.24
N ILE A 85 -6.64 3.78 12.98
CA ILE A 85 -6.20 2.55 13.65
C ILE A 85 -6.20 2.63 15.17
N GLY A 86 -6.74 3.70 15.74
CA GLY A 86 -6.89 3.91 17.17
C GLY A 86 -6.50 5.31 17.61
N ARG A 87 -6.19 5.46 18.90
CA ARG A 87 -5.74 6.71 19.50
C ARG A 87 -4.37 6.53 20.14
N ASN A 88 -3.59 7.60 20.18
CA ASN A 88 -2.32 7.62 20.91
C ASN A 88 -2.57 7.88 22.43
N SER A 89 -1.50 7.88 23.23
CA SER A 89 -1.56 8.13 24.66
C SER A 89 -2.12 9.52 25.06
N ARG A 90 -2.12 10.47 24.11
CA ARG A 90 -2.70 11.81 24.28
C ARG A 90 -4.15 11.90 23.78
N GLY A 91 -4.78 10.79 23.42
CA GLY A 91 -6.15 10.75 22.91
C GLY A 91 -6.31 11.13 21.42
N ALA A 92 -5.26 11.59 20.74
CA ALA A 92 -5.32 11.95 19.33
C ALA A 92 -5.47 10.71 18.43
N GLN A 93 -6.29 10.84 17.39
CA GLN A 93 -6.51 9.78 16.40
C GLN A 93 -5.21 9.46 15.67
N VAL A 94 -4.92 8.16 15.54
CA VAL A 94 -3.80 7.65 14.75
C VAL A 94 -4.35 7.05 13.47
N THR A 95 -3.87 7.56 12.34
CA THR A 95 -4.16 7.03 11.01
C THR A 95 -3.05 6.06 10.60
N GLY A 96 -3.46 4.88 10.13
CA GLY A 96 -2.56 3.92 9.52
C GLY A 96 -2.63 4.01 8.00
N GLU A 97 -1.55 3.63 7.35
CA GLU A 97 -1.39 3.66 5.90
C GLU A 97 -0.71 2.39 5.41
N VAL A 98 -1.16 1.91 4.25
CA VAL A 98 -0.51 0.87 3.43
C VAL A 98 -0.35 1.43 2.03
N ASP A 99 0.86 1.36 1.50
CA ASP A 99 1.18 2.00 0.22
C ASP A 99 0.45 1.33 -0.94
N ILE A 100 0.45 -0.02 -1.01
CA ILE A 100 -0.27 -0.76 -2.05
C ILE A 100 -0.95 -1.99 -1.45
N ILE A 101 -2.19 -2.24 -1.83
CA ILE A 101 -2.91 -3.49 -1.58
C ILE A 101 -3.16 -4.16 -2.93
N ALA A 102 -2.76 -5.42 -3.06
CA ALA A 102 -2.86 -6.17 -4.31
C ALA A 102 -3.27 -7.63 -4.04
N LEU A 103 -3.72 -8.32 -5.07
CA LEU A 103 -3.90 -9.76 -5.10
C LEU A 103 -2.84 -10.39 -6.01
N ASP A 104 -2.17 -11.44 -5.58
CA ASP A 104 -1.27 -12.20 -6.45
C ASP A 104 -2.03 -13.21 -7.32
N GLU A 105 -1.30 -14.00 -8.11
CA GLU A 105 -1.88 -15.04 -9.00
C GLU A 105 -2.65 -16.14 -8.24
N ALA A 106 -2.33 -16.36 -6.97
CA ALA A 106 -2.99 -17.34 -6.12
C ALA A 106 -4.10 -16.74 -5.24
N ASP A 107 -4.58 -15.53 -5.58
CA ASP A 107 -5.59 -14.77 -4.83
C ASP A 107 -5.20 -14.49 -3.36
N VAL A 108 -3.89 -14.42 -3.07
CA VAL A 108 -3.40 -14.00 -1.76
C VAL A 108 -3.39 -12.48 -1.69
N LEU A 109 -4.02 -11.92 -0.65
CA LEU A 109 -4.07 -10.50 -0.40
C LEU A 109 -2.71 -10.00 0.12
N CYS A 110 -2.05 -9.14 -0.65
CA CYS A 110 -0.72 -8.62 -0.36
C CYS A 110 -0.83 -7.17 0.14
N PHE A 111 -0.35 -6.93 1.36
CA PHE A 111 -0.16 -5.59 1.90
C PHE A 111 1.30 -5.20 1.68
N VAL A 112 1.53 -4.27 0.78
CA VAL A 112 2.86 -3.95 0.27
C VAL A 112 3.31 -2.58 0.79
N GLU A 113 4.49 -2.55 1.38
CA GLU A 113 5.21 -1.33 1.73
C GLU A 113 6.25 -1.05 0.66
N VAL A 114 6.31 0.20 0.20
CA VAL A 114 7.27 0.65 -0.82
C VAL A 114 8.40 1.42 -0.17
N LYS A 115 9.64 1.08 -0.50
CA LYS A 115 10.84 1.78 -0.03
C LYS A 115 11.67 2.24 -1.20
N THR A 116 11.70 3.54 -1.44
CA THR A 116 12.44 4.17 -2.53
C THR A 116 13.67 4.89 -1.99
N ARG A 117 14.78 4.74 -2.68
CA ARG A 117 16.06 5.41 -2.42
C ARG A 117 16.66 5.91 -3.72
N THR A 118 17.42 6.99 -3.63
CA THR A 118 18.13 7.55 -4.77
C THR A 118 19.44 6.82 -5.05
N SER A 119 20.06 6.20 -4.02
CA SER A 119 21.31 5.44 -4.16
C SER A 119 21.31 4.20 -3.27
N ASP A 120 22.16 3.24 -3.58
CA ASP A 120 22.40 2.00 -2.83
C ASP A 120 23.55 2.08 -1.81
N GLN A 121 24.19 3.25 -1.68
CA GLN A 121 25.39 3.45 -0.86
C GLN A 121 25.17 3.27 0.65
N PHE A 122 23.92 3.25 1.14
CA PHE A 122 23.62 3.21 2.57
C PHE A 122 22.58 2.14 2.91
N ALA A 123 23.02 1.06 3.54
CA ALA A 123 22.25 -0.03 4.16
C ALA A 123 21.45 -0.94 3.19
N ALA A 124 21.34 -2.21 3.59
CA ALA A 124 20.52 -3.19 2.86
C ALA A 124 19.07 -2.72 2.71
N PRO A 125 18.42 -2.96 1.56
CA PRO A 125 17.02 -2.56 1.29
C PRO A 125 16.04 -3.00 2.37
N VAL A 126 16.34 -4.12 3.01
CA VAL A 126 15.55 -4.84 4.00
C VAL A 126 15.54 -4.17 5.39
N ALA A 127 16.57 -3.39 5.76
CA ALA A 127 16.64 -2.70 7.04
C ALA A 127 15.66 -1.51 7.16
N ALA A 128 14.95 -1.16 6.09
CA ALA A 128 14.19 0.08 6.00
C ALA A 128 12.77 0.04 6.59
N VAL A 129 12.22 -1.14 6.92
CA VAL A 129 10.90 -1.23 7.54
C VAL A 129 11.06 -1.57 9.02
N ASP A 130 11.07 -0.53 9.86
CA ASP A 130 11.21 -0.71 11.31
C ASP A 130 9.98 -1.41 11.94
N LEU A 131 10.15 -1.88 13.17
CA LEU A 131 9.10 -2.60 13.91
C LEU A 131 7.86 -1.72 14.17
N ARG A 132 8.03 -0.40 14.27
CA ARG A 132 6.92 0.53 14.48
C ARG A 132 6.05 0.61 13.23
N LYS A 133 6.68 0.76 12.05
CA LYS A 133 5.96 0.79 10.76
C LYS A 133 5.30 -0.56 10.47
N GLN A 134 5.98 -1.68 10.75
CA GLN A 134 5.38 -3.01 10.60
C GLN A 134 4.11 -3.16 11.45
N ARG A 135 4.14 -2.74 12.74
CA ARG A 135 2.95 -2.76 13.61
C ARG A 135 1.82 -1.86 13.07
N GLN A 136 2.16 -0.71 12.51
CA GLN A 136 1.19 0.20 11.91
C GLN A 136 0.51 -0.47 10.71
N ILE A 137 1.28 -1.05 9.79
CA ILE A 137 0.77 -1.76 8.62
C ILE A 137 -0.13 -2.93 9.04
N ILE A 138 0.29 -3.74 10.02
CA ILE A 138 -0.52 -4.85 10.54
C ILE A 138 -1.89 -4.36 11.06
N ARG A 139 -1.91 -3.26 11.84
CA ARG A 139 -3.17 -2.68 12.34
C ARG A 139 -4.04 -2.18 11.20
N THR A 140 -3.45 -1.53 10.20
CA THR A 140 -4.14 -1.04 9.01
C THR A 140 -4.72 -2.19 8.18
N ALA A 141 -3.94 -3.23 7.95
CA ALA A 141 -4.37 -4.44 7.24
C ALA A 141 -5.52 -5.18 7.95
N ARG A 142 -5.47 -5.27 9.29
CA ARG A 142 -6.58 -5.83 10.10
C ARG A 142 -7.85 -5.00 9.94
N MET A 143 -7.75 -3.67 9.96
CA MET A 143 -8.89 -2.77 9.73
C MET A 143 -9.42 -2.92 8.32
N TYR A 144 -8.56 -2.97 7.30
CA TYR A 144 -8.95 -3.24 5.92
C TYR A 144 -9.75 -4.53 5.81
N ARG A 145 -9.19 -5.64 6.29
CA ARG A 145 -9.84 -6.95 6.25
C ARG A 145 -11.18 -6.97 7.01
N LYS A 146 -11.27 -6.22 8.12
CA LYS A 146 -12.52 -6.08 8.87
C LYS A 146 -13.58 -5.31 8.07
N ILE A 147 -13.22 -4.17 7.49
CA ILE A 147 -14.13 -3.30 6.70
C ILE A 147 -14.72 -4.07 5.51
N PHE A 148 -13.88 -4.84 4.82
CA PHE A 148 -14.28 -5.55 3.61
C PHE A 148 -14.68 -7.03 3.85
N SER A 149 -14.84 -7.46 5.11
CA SER A 149 -15.24 -8.84 5.49
C SER A 149 -14.30 -9.92 4.95
N LEU A 150 -12.99 -9.64 4.92
CA LEU A 150 -11.94 -10.51 4.36
C LEU A 150 -11.17 -11.29 5.41
N GLN A 151 -11.80 -11.66 6.55
CA GLN A 151 -11.11 -12.31 7.68
C GLN A 151 -10.55 -13.69 7.31
N ASN A 152 -11.22 -14.41 6.40
CA ASN A 152 -10.87 -15.76 5.97
C ASN A 152 -10.00 -15.81 4.70
N VAL A 153 -9.67 -14.64 4.13
CA VAL A 153 -8.80 -14.57 2.94
C VAL A 153 -7.35 -14.72 3.37
N LYS A 154 -6.58 -15.51 2.62
CA LYS A 154 -5.12 -15.60 2.79
C LYS A 154 -4.48 -14.26 2.51
N TYR A 155 -3.53 -13.87 3.35
CA TYR A 155 -2.83 -12.60 3.19
C TYR A 155 -1.36 -12.71 3.59
N ARG A 156 -0.57 -11.72 3.17
CA ARG A 156 0.83 -11.56 3.55
C ARG A 156 1.26 -10.10 3.54
N TYR A 157 2.41 -9.86 4.10
CA TYR A 157 3.06 -8.55 4.11
C TYR A 157 4.31 -8.57 3.26
N ASP A 158 4.37 -7.71 2.26
CA ASP A 158 5.46 -7.65 1.30
C ASP A 158 6.18 -6.30 1.38
N VAL A 159 7.43 -6.27 0.92
CA VAL A 159 8.20 -5.04 0.73
C VAL A 159 8.64 -4.97 -0.73
N VAL A 160 8.43 -3.83 -1.37
CA VAL A 160 9.04 -3.50 -2.66
C VAL A 160 10.10 -2.44 -2.42
N SER A 161 11.35 -2.80 -2.66
CA SER A 161 12.51 -1.91 -2.57
C SER A 161 12.89 -1.40 -3.94
N ILE A 162 13.07 -0.09 -4.05
CA ILE A 162 13.41 0.59 -5.31
C ILE A 162 14.63 1.45 -5.07
N VAL A 163 15.67 1.23 -5.85
CA VAL A 163 16.85 2.09 -5.93
C VAL A 163 16.83 2.77 -7.30
N LEU A 164 16.68 4.08 -7.33
CA LEU A 164 16.55 4.83 -8.58
C LEU A 164 17.87 4.88 -9.36
N GLY A 165 19.04 4.88 -8.64
CA GLY A 165 20.34 4.98 -9.27
C GLY A 165 20.62 6.34 -9.92
N THR A 166 21.87 6.60 -10.26
CA THR A 166 22.30 7.83 -10.96
C THR A 166 22.41 7.66 -12.47
N GLU A 167 22.56 6.43 -12.93
CA GLU A 167 22.89 6.11 -14.34
C GLU A 167 22.06 4.97 -14.90
N GLY A 168 20.75 5.01 -14.89
CA GLY A 168 20.11 3.94 -15.57
C GLY A 168 18.72 3.55 -15.08
N LYS A 169 18.38 2.29 -15.31
CA LYS A 169 17.09 1.73 -14.94
C LYS A 169 17.03 1.52 -13.43
N PRO A 170 15.90 1.86 -12.77
CA PRO A 170 15.73 1.60 -11.34
C PRO A 170 15.85 0.10 -11.04
N LYS A 171 16.60 -0.24 -9.98
CA LYS A 171 16.66 -1.60 -9.45
C LYS A 171 15.45 -1.80 -8.54
N ILE A 172 14.63 -2.79 -8.85
CA ILE A 172 13.41 -3.11 -8.08
C ILE A 172 13.52 -4.53 -7.57
N GLU A 173 13.33 -4.71 -6.27
CA GLU A 173 13.33 -6.00 -5.58
C GLU A 173 12.03 -6.17 -4.80
N HIS A 174 11.39 -7.34 -4.92
CA HIS A 174 10.16 -7.68 -4.22
C HIS A 174 10.42 -8.78 -3.18
N PHE A 175 10.28 -8.41 -1.92
CA PHE A 175 10.41 -9.32 -0.78
C PHE A 175 9.01 -9.77 -0.35
N LYS A 176 8.61 -10.95 -0.81
CA LYS A 176 7.31 -11.54 -0.46
C LYS A 176 7.35 -12.09 0.97
N ASN A 177 6.25 -11.93 1.69
CA ASN A 177 6.07 -12.43 3.07
C ASN A 177 7.22 -11.99 4.01
N PHE A 178 7.58 -10.72 3.93
CA PHE A 178 8.75 -10.15 4.59
C PHE A 178 8.67 -10.20 6.12
N TRP A 179 7.48 -10.08 6.68
CA TRP A 179 7.24 -10.32 8.12
C TRP A 179 5.89 -10.99 8.32
N ASN A 180 5.73 -11.49 9.56
CA ASN A 180 4.49 -12.13 9.98
C ASN A 180 4.00 -11.47 11.29
N GLU A 181 2.71 -11.58 11.58
CA GLU A 181 2.09 -10.97 12.76
C GLU A 181 2.50 -11.64 14.07
N ASP A 182 2.97 -12.89 14.05
CA ASP A 182 3.20 -13.68 15.25
C ASP A 182 4.26 -13.07 16.17
N LYS A 183 5.26 -12.43 15.59
CA LYS A 183 6.29 -11.72 16.38
C LYS A 183 5.77 -10.51 17.17
N PHE A 184 4.54 -10.06 16.88
CA PHE A 184 3.88 -8.94 17.57
C PHE A 184 2.77 -9.39 18.50
N ARG A 185 2.46 -10.70 18.57
CA ARG A 185 1.56 -11.25 19.58
C ARG A 185 2.24 -11.17 20.92
N LYS A 186 1.53 -10.70 21.96
CA LYS A 186 1.99 -10.83 23.33
C LYS A 186 2.16 -12.31 23.60
N LYS A 187 3.34 -12.75 24.04
CA LYS A 187 3.50 -14.07 24.64
C LYS A 187 2.65 -14.06 25.92
N PHE A 188 1.56 -14.79 25.95
CA PHE A 188 0.90 -15.14 27.19
C PHE A 188 1.86 -16.10 27.90
N TRP A 189 2.48 -15.65 28.98
CA TRP A 189 3.20 -16.52 29.88
C TRP A 189 2.14 -17.37 30.57
N ALA A 190 2.24 -18.68 30.45
CA ALA A 190 1.31 -19.66 31.02
C ALA A 190 1.54 -19.90 32.54
N ASP A 191 2.19 -18.98 33.25
CA ASP A 191 2.68 -19.17 34.62
C ASP A 191 1.97 -18.28 35.64
N ASP A 192 0.76 -17.79 35.37
CA ASP A 192 -0.10 -17.15 36.38
C ASP A 192 -1.30 -18.06 36.70
N PHE A 193 -1.00 -19.23 37.34
CA PHE A 193 -1.95 -20.02 38.13
C PHE A 193 -1.41 -20.29 39.51
#